data_bc654cd03a8ba7d8f6399d2eb082e9ba
#
_entry.id   bc654cd03a8ba7d8f6399d2eb082e9ba
#
_cell.length_a   1.000
_cell.length_b   1.000
_cell.length_c   1.000
_cell.angle_alpha   90.00
_cell.angle_beta   90.00
_cell.angle_gamma   90.00
#
_symmetry.space_group_name_H-M   'P 1'
#
loop_
_entity.id
_entity.type
_entity.pdbx_description
1 polymer ?
#
loop_
_entity_poly.entity_id
_entity_poly.type
_entity_poly.pdbx_seq_one_letter_code
_entity_poly.pdbx_strand_id
1 'polypeptide(L)'
;MKRNGHNDDAVKTTANTNTLKSVLELQDDFQVDFRARNSISSVLGFRNQVYKECIHESDSVVNILSINSILVNVDVIGGSYVNGRMQNTIYSFFPNVSRGYKIVENPRNLVYFPVILDKTNKMETVVTDQNERQLNLRGET
;
A
#
# COMPACT_ATOMS: atom_id res chain seq x y z
N MET A 1 6.93 -46.68 -1.38
CA MET A 1 6.99 -45.23 -1.58
C MET A 1 6.14 -44.57 -0.50
N LYS A 2 6.75 -44.13 0.64
CA LYS A 2 6.02 -43.53 1.76
C LYS A 2 5.70 -42.09 1.37
N ARG A 3 4.42 -41.72 1.26
CA ARG A 3 3.97 -40.34 1.20
C ARG A 3 4.34 -39.69 2.53
N ASN A 4 5.28 -38.73 2.51
CA ASN A 4 5.52 -37.85 3.64
C ASN A 4 4.22 -37.10 3.91
N GLY A 5 3.60 -37.40 5.07
CA GLY A 5 2.50 -36.58 5.56
C GLY A 5 3.01 -35.17 5.76
N HIS A 6 2.60 -34.26 4.91
CA HIS A 6 2.78 -32.83 5.13
C HIS A 6 1.91 -32.50 6.34
N ASN A 7 2.55 -32.05 7.41
CA ASN A 7 1.85 -31.53 8.58
C ASN A 7 1.33 -30.14 8.15
N ASP A 8 0.04 -30.03 7.86
CA ASP A 8 -0.58 -28.78 7.36
C ASP A 8 -0.47 -27.62 8.36
N ASP A 9 -0.04 -27.90 9.59
CA ASP A 9 0.14 -26.93 10.68
C ASP A 9 1.59 -26.52 10.96
N ALA A 10 2.55 -26.91 10.11
CA ALA A 10 3.97 -26.65 10.35
C ALA A 10 4.32 -25.14 10.43
N VAL A 11 3.58 -24.33 9.70
CA VAL A 11 3.68 -22.86 9.71
C VAL A 11 2.27 -22.30 9.73
N LYS A 12 1.89 -21.64 10.81
CA LYS A 12 0.58 -21.05 10.95
C LYS A 12 0.69 -19.55 11.14
N THR A 13 -0.08 -18.81 10.36
CA THR A 13 -0.17 -17.34 10.48
C THR A 13 -1.58 -16.96 10.88
N THR A 14 -1.71 -16.25 11.99
CA THR A 14 -2.98 -15.75 12.52
C THR A 14 -2.92 -14.24 12.72
N ALA A 15 -4.07 -13.63 12.95
CA ALA A 15 -4.16 -12.20 13.27
C ALA A 15 -4.60 -12.04 14.74
N ASN A 16 -3.87 -11.20 15.46
CA ASN A 16 -4.30 -10.73 16.76
C ASN A 16 -5.27 -9.54 16.55
N THR A 17 -6.55 -9.78 16.78
CA THR A 17 -7.61 -8.77 16.54
C THR A 17 -7.53 -7.58 17.49
N ASN A 18 -6.88 -7.71 18.65
CA ASN A 18 -6.74 -6.63 19.61
C ASN A 18 -5.59 -5.67 19.25
N THR A 19 -4.47 -6.23 18.77
CA THR A 19 -3.27 -5.46 18.42
C THR A 19 -3.17 -5.15 16.92
N LEU A 20 -4.02 -5.78 16.09
CA LEU A 20 -3.97 -5.74 14.62
C LEU A 20 -2.62 -6.18 14.05
N LYS A 21 -1.91 -7.02 14.79
CA LYS A 21 -0.63 -7.59 14.40
C LYS A 21 -0.78 -9.01 13.90
N SER A 22 0.18 -9.45 13.07
CA SER A 22 0.28 -10.85 12.67
C SER A 22 0.99 -11.66 13.75
N VAL A 23 0.53 -12.88 13.95
CA VAL A 23 1.18 -13.88 14.79
C VAL A 23 1.61 -15.04 13.92
N LEU A 24 2.87 -15.39 13.97
CA LEU A 24 3.50 -16.48 13.24
C LEU A 24 3.86 -17.59 14.24
N GLU A 25 3.23 -18.74 14.12
CA GLU A 25 3.52 -19.96 14.90
C GLU A 25 4.34 -20.91 14.03
N LEU A 26 5.52 -21.28 14.50
CA LEU A 26 6.41 -22.21 13.83
C LEU A 26 6.60 -23.44 14.70
N GLN A 27 6.42 -24.63 14.10
CA GLN A 27 6.78 -25.89 14.75
C GLN A 27 8.31 -26.11 14.69
N ASP A 28 8.78 -27.01 15.55
CA ASP A 28 10.19 -27.40 15.60
C ASP A 28 10.70 -27.77 14.19
N ASP A 29 11.93 -27.39 13.88
CA ASP A 29 12.62 -27.59 12.60
C ASP A 29 12.17 -26.71 11.42
N PHE A 30 11.12 -25.87 11.59
CA PHE A 30 10.72 -24.93 10.55
C PHE A 30 11.25 -23.52 10.79
N GLN A 31 11.58 -22.84 9.70
CA GLN A 31 11.96 -21.43 9.72
C GLN A 31 11.32 -20.69 8.57
N VAL A 32 11.01 -19.41 8.80
CA VAL A 32 10.51 -18.49 7.77
C VAL A 32 11.57 -17.42 7.53
N ASP A 33 12.00 -17.28 6.28
CA ASP A 33 13.00 -16.29 5.88
C ASP A 33 12.30 -15.13 5.14
N PHE A 34 12.22 -13.99 5.79
CA PHE A 34 11.67 -12.76 5.24
C PHE A 34 12.71 -11.83 4.60
N ARG A 35 13.97 -12.24 4.44
CA ARG A 35 15.02 -11.41 3.84
C ARG A 35 14.93 -11.30 2.32
N ALA A 36 14.12 -12.14 1.69
CA ALA A 36 13.92 -12.06 0.24
C ALA A 36 13.34 -10.69 -0.18
N ARG A 37 13.84 -10.15 -1.30
CA ARG A 37 13.45 -8.81 -1.80
C ARG A 37 11.95 -8.63 -2.01
N ASN A 38 11.25 -9.71 -2.35
CA ASN A 38 9.79 -9.72 -2.60
C ASN A 38 9.04 -10.44 -1.48
N SER A 39 9.55 -10.40 -0.25
CA SER A 39 8.87 -11.04 0.87
C SER A 39 7.60 -10.27 1.25
N ILE A 40 6.65 -10.98 1.84
CA ILE A 40 5.41 -10.41 2.38
C ILE A 40 5.59 -9.80 3.78
N SER A 41 6.83 -9.71 4.28
CA SER A 41 7.14 -9.23 5.63
C SER A 41 6.52 -7.86 5.93
N SER A 42 6.66 -6.92 5.00
CA SER A 42 6.11 -5.56 5.14
C SER A 42 4.58 -5.51 5.20
N VAL A 43 3.90 -6.45 4.52
CA VAL A 43 2.44 -6.56 4.56
C VAL A 43 1.98 -7.13 5.89
N LEU A 44 2.69 -8.13 6.41
CA LEU A 44 2.40 -8.79 7.68
C LEU A 44 2.95 -8.03 8.90
N GLY A 45 3.77 -6.99 8.69
CA GLY A 45 4.36 -6.19 9.76
C GLY A 45 5.61 -6.78 10.41
N PHE A 46 6.22 -7.82 9.81
CA PHE A 46 7.47 -8.42 10.28
C PHE A 46 8.69 -7.69 9.71
N ARG A 47 9.83 -7.77 10.42
CA ARG A 47 11.13 -7.32 9.92
C ARG A 47 11.72 -8.31 8.92
N ASN A 48 12.61 -7.81 8.07
CA ASN A 48 13.35 -8.61 7.09
C ASN A 48 14.44 -9.45 7.77
N GLN A 49 14.05 -10.52 8.44
CA GLN A 49 14.95 -11.45 9.13
C GLN A 49 14.43 -12.87 9.04
N VAL A 50 15.19 -13.83 9.57
CA VAL A 50 14.78 -15.23 9.69
C VAL A 50 14.13 -15.42 11.04
N TYR A 51 12.93 -15.98 11.04
CA TYR A 51 12.20 -16.41 12.24
C TYR A 51 12.30 -17.93 12.36
N LYS A 52 12.65 -18.38 13.54
CA LYS A 52 12.83 -19.81 13.86
C LYS A 52 12.02 -20.11 15.09
N GLU A 53 11.54 -21.35 15.18
CA GLU A 53 10.85 -21.89 16.36
C GLU A 53 10.05 -20.89 17.20
N CYS A 54 9.03 -21.34 17.91
CA CYS A 54 8.19 -20.49 18.75
C CYS A 54 7.15 -19.62 18.02
N ILE A 55 6.46 -18.83 18.82
CA ILE A 55 5.44 -17.90 18.40
C ILE A 55 6.09 -16.51 18.31
N HIS A 56 5.92 -15.86 17.17
CA HIS A 56 6.40 -14.50 16.93
C HIS A 56 5.25 -13.57 16.61
N GLU A 57 5.14 -12.45 17.31
CA GLU A 57 4.23 -11.35 16.98
C GLU A 57 4.98 -10.34 16.11
N SER A 58 4.30 -9.79 15.09
CA SER A 58 4.91 -8.81 14.20
C SER A 58 5.25 -7.50 14.93
N ASP A 59 6.29 -6.82 14.48
CA ASP A 59 6.74 -5.54 15.06
C ASP A 59 5.73 -4.43 14.82
N SER A 60 5.09 -4.44 13.64
CA SER A 60 4.12 -3.44 13.22
C SER A 60 2.75 -4.07 12.95
N VAL A 61 1.72 -3.26 12.93
CA VAL A 61 0.38 -3.68 12.51
C VAL A 61 0.37 -4.14 11.06
N VAL A 62 -0.53 -5.04 10.73
CA VAL A 62 -0.72 -5.53 9.35
C VAL A 62 -1.08 -4.37 8.44
N ASN A 63 -0.33 -4.19 7.36
CA ASN A 63 -0.57 -3.16 6.36
C ASN A 63 -1.04 -3.76 5.03
N ILE A 64 -2.31 -4.14 4.98
CA ILE A 64 -2.93 -4.68 3.77
C ILE A 64 -3.28 -3.59 2.76
N LEU A 65 -3.56 -2.38 3.26
CA LEU A 65 -3.91 -1.22 2.44
C LEU A 65 -2.66 -0.39 2.19
N SER A 66 -1.91 -0.70 1.16
CA SER A 66 -0.71 0.08 0.77
C SER A 66 -1.06 1.46 0.19
N ILE A 67 -2.29 1.64 -0.33
CA ILE A 67 -2.79 2.88 -0.89
C ILE A 67 -3.98 3.34 -0.05
N ASN A 68 -3.76 4.38 0.74
CA ASN A 68 -4.80 4.97 1.60
C ASN A 68 -5.48 6.17 0.93
N SER A 69 -4.72 6.94 0.15
CA SER A 69 -5.30 8.03 -0.64
C SER A 69 -4.67 8.08 -2.03
N ILE A 70 -5.46 8.55 -2.97
CA ILE A 70 -5.05 8.76 -4.36
C ILE A 70 -5.06 10.27 -4.60
N LEU A 71 -3.95 10.77 -5.13
CA LEU A 71 -3.73 12.17 -5.44
C LEU A 71 -3.66 12.35 -6.95
N VAL A 72 -4.39 13.32 -7.48
CA VAL A 72 -4.32 13.71 -8.88
C VAL A 72 -3.55 15.02 -8.98
N ASN A 73 -2.39 14.98 -9.61
CA ASN A 73 -1.47 16.10 -9.73
C ASN A 73 -1.44 16.60 -11.17
N VAL A 74 -1.36 17.93 -11.36
CA VAL A 74 -1.30 18.58 -12.67
C VAL A 74 -0.20 19.63 -12.66
N ASP A 75 0.67 19.59 -13.64
CA ASP A 75 1.89 20.42 -13.72
C ASP A 75 1.65 21.92 -13.91
N VAL A 76 0.47 22.33 -14.41
CA VAL A 76 0.16 23.71 -14.75
C VAL A 76 -0.44 24.54 -13.61
N ILE A 77 -0.70 23.93 -12.46
CA ILE A 77 -1.30 24.63 -11.30
C ILE A 77 -0.30 24.85 -10.18
N GLY A 78 -0.61 25.81 -9.31
CA GLY A 78 0.14 26.08 -8.08
C GLY A 78 -0.79 26.31 -6.89
N GLY A 79 -0.19 26.34 -5.68
CA GLY A 79 -0.89 26.76 -4.47
C GLY A 79 -1.66 25.68 -3.72
N SER A 80 -1.55 24.40 -4.06
CA SER A 80 -2.06 23.32 -3.22
C SER A 80 -1.00 22.87 -2.20
N TYR A 81 -1.45 22.42 -1.03
CA TYR A 81 -0.59 21.89 0.03
C TYR A 81 -1.09 20.52 0.46
N VAL A 82 -0.20 19.54 0.46
CA VAL A 82 -0.45 18.20 0.96
C VAL A 82 0.61 17.87 2.01
N ASN A 83 0.19 17.49 3.22
CA ASN A 83 1.10 17.19 4.34
C ASN A 83 2.12 18.31 4.62
N GLY A 84 1.72 19.58 4.47
CA GLY A 84 2.59 20.73 4.70
C GLY A 84 3.61 21.02 3.60
N ARG A 85 3.59 20.28 2.49
CA ARG A 85 4.42 20.52 1.30
C ARG A 85 3.59 21.12 0.18
N MET A 86 4.17 22.05 -0.54
CA MET A 86 3.56 22.62 -1.74
C MET A 86 3.55 21.54 -2.83
N GLN A 87 2.38 21.28 -3.38
CA GLN A 87 2.17 20.30 -4.46
C GLN A 87 1.22 20.85 -5.51
N ASN A 88 1.17 20.19 -6.66
CA ASN A 88 0.27 20.53 -7.76
C ASN A 88 -0.96 19.61 -7.76
N THR A 89 -1.48 19.29 -6.58
CA THR A 89 -2.60 18.36 -6.41
C THR A 89 -3.91 19.11 -6.62
N ILE A 90 -4.72 18.67 -7.59
CA ILE A 90 -6.04 19.23 -7.86
C ILE A 90 -7.17 18.47 -7.15
N TYR A 91 -6.94 17.20 -6.88
CA TYR A 91 -7.97 16.34 -6.27
C TYR A 91 -7.34 15.23 -5.45
N SER A 92 -7.97 14.89 -4.35
CA SER A 92 -7.58 13.74 -3.53
C SER A 92 -8.81 12.98 -3.07
N PHE A 93 -8.72 11.66 -3.05
CA PHE A 93 -9.80 10.80 -2.59
C PHE A 93 -9.29 9.52 -1.97
N PHE A 94 -10.15 8.86 -1.18
CA PHE A 94 -9.86 7.58 -0.57
C PHE A 94 -10.51 6.47 -1.39
N PRO A 95 -9.78 5.39 -1.76
CA PRO A 95 -10.39 4.24 -2.41
C PRO A 95 -11.46 3.62 -1.51
N ASN A 96 -12.72 3.67 -1.94
CA ASN A 96 -13.85 3.17 -1.18
C ASN A 96 -14.37 1.80 -1.68
N VAL A 97 -13.60 1.15 -2.53
CA VAL A 97 -13.95 -0.14 -3.14
C VAL A 97 -12.91 -1.20 -2.83
N SER A 98 -13.31 -2.45 -2.85
CA SER A 98 -12.40 -3.58 -2.70
C SER A 98 -11.42 -3.68 -3.88
N ARG A 99 -10.28 -4.33 -3.65
CA ARG A 99 -9.25 -4.54 -4.69
C ARG A 99 -9.83 -5.25 -5.92
N GLY A 100 -9.47 -4.77 -7.10
CA GLY A 100 -9.93 -5.31 -8.38
C GLY A 100 -11.25 -4.74 -8.88
N TYR A 101 -11.91 -3.88 -8.11
CA TYR A 101 -13.11 -3.18 -8.55
C TYR A 101 -12.78 -1.79 -9.11
N LYS A 102 -13.61 -1.34 -10.04
CA LYS A 102 -13.50 -0.02 -10.64
C LYS A 102 -13.84 1.06 -9.61
N ILE A 103 -12.95 2.01 -9.43
CA ILE A 103 -13.19 3.22 -8.65
C ILE A 103 -13.92 4.22 -9.55
N VAL A 104 -15.05 4.74 -9.07
CA VAL A 104 -15.79 5.82 -9.74
C VAL A 104 -15.90 6.97 -8.76
N GLU A 105 -15.18 8.05 -9.05
CA GLU A 105 -15.24 9.29 -8.28
C GLU A 105 -16.12 10.32 -9.00
N ASN A 106 -16.97 11.00 -8.23
CA ASN A 106 -17.82 12.05 -8.71
C ASN A 106 -17.71 13.27 -7.80
N PRO A 107 -16.76 14.18 -8.07
CA PRO A 107 -16.57 15.38 -7.25
C PRO A 107 -17.84 16.23 -7.20
N ARG A 108 -18.34 16.48 -6.00
CA ARG A 108 -19.56 17.27 -5.78
C ARG A 108 -19.26 18.77 -5.78
N ASN A 109 -18.05 19.16 -5.38
CA ASN A 109 -17.65 20.55 -5.26
C ASN A 109 -16.53 20.86 -6.26
N LEU A 110 -16.68 21.93 -7.00
CA LEU A 110 -15.64 22.44 -7.87
C LEU A 110 -14.68 23.31 -7.04
N VAL A 111 -13.39 23.01 -7.15
CA VAL A 111 -12.29 23.79 -6.55
C VAL A 111 -11.49 24.41 -7.67
N TYR A 112 -11.25 25.71 -7.60
CA TYR A 112 -10.47 26.45 -8.58
C TYR A 112 -9.07 26.68 -8.06
N PHE A 113 -8.07 26.38 -8.89
CA PHE A 113 -6.67 26.58 -8.59
C PHE A 113 -6.07 27.63 -9.54
N PRO A 114 -5.12 28.45 -9.08
CA PRO A 114 -4.42 29.37 -9.96
C PRO A 114 -3.55 28.59 -10.94
N VAL A 115 -3.62 28.96 -12.21
CA VAL A 115 -2.71 28.48 -13.24
C VAL A 115 -1.44 29.31 -13.17
N ILE A 116 -0.27 28.65 -13.09
CA ILE A 116 1.04 29.32 -12.94
C ILE A 116 1.72 29.64 -14.28
N LEU A 117 1.14 29.22 -15.40
CA LEU A 117 1.68 29.43 -16.74
C LEU A 117 0.77 30.34 -17.54
N ASP A 118 1.37 31.39 -18.14
CA ASP A 118 0.66 32.30 -19.03
C ASP A 118 0.21 31.65 -20.34
N LYS A 119 0.99 30.69 -20.82
CA LYS A 119 0.71 29.87 -22.01
C LYS A 119 1.19 28.46 -21.80
N THR A 120 0.35 27.51 -22.12
CA THR A 120 0.73 26.08 -22.13
C THR A 120 0.23 25.40 -23.38
N ASN A 121 1.09 24.59 -23.99
CA ASN A 121 0.75 23.72 -25.13
C ASN A 121 0.61 22.26 -24.70
N LYS A 122 0.97 21.93 -23.46
CA LYS A 122 0.93 20.60 -22.88
C LYS A 122 0.51 20.69 -21.42
N MET A 123 -0.30 19.78 -20.99
CA MET A 123 -0.65 19.56 -19.59
C MET A 123 -0.36 18.11 -19.26
N GLU A 124 0.37 17.89 -18.19
CA GLU A 124 0.69 16.54 -17.70
C GLU A 124 -0.07 16.27 -16.40
N THR A 125 -0.78 15.14 -16.39
CA THR A 125 -1.52 14.68 -15.23
C THR A 125 -0.88 13.40 -14.70
N VAL A 126 -0.55 13.38 -13.41
CA VAL A 126 0.06 12.24 -12.74
C VAL A 126 -0.81 11.81 -11.56
N VAL A 127 -1.08 10.52 -11.47
CA VAL A 127 -1.83 9.95 -10.34
C VAL A 127 -0.86 9.24 -9.40
N THR A 128 -0.87 9.64 -8.12
CA THR A 128 0.06 9.14 -7.11
C THR A 128 -0.68 8.62 -5.88
N ASP A 129 0.03 7.85 -5.05
CA ASP A 129 -0.41 7.51 -3.69
C ASP A 129 -0.05 8.63 -2.69
N GLN A 130 -0.40 8.43 -1.42
CA GLN A 130 -0.08 9.34 -0.31
C GLN A 130 1.43 9.56 -0.07
N ASN A 131 2.28 8.72 -0.66
CA ASN A 131 3.75 8.80 -0.56
C ASN A 131 4.39 9.36 -1.85
N GLU A 132 3.58 9.99 -2.72
CA GLU A 132 4.02 10.54 -4.00
C GLU A 132 4.53 9.48 -5.01
N ARG A 133 4.21 8.21 -4.80
CA ARG A 133 4.56 7.13 -5.73
C ARG A 133 3.54 7.06 -6.84
N GLN A 134 3.99 7.11 -8.07
CA GLN A 134 3.11 7.01 -9.23
C GLN A 134 2.37 5.67 -9.23
N LEU A 135 1.06 5.72 -9.43
CA LEU A 135 0.24 4.54 -9.56
C LEU A 135 0.37 3.95 -10.96
N ASN A 136 0.56 2.63 -11.02
CA ASN A 136 0.55 1.91 -12.27
C ASN A 136 -0.91 1.63 -12.69
N LEU A 137 -1.41 2.38 -13.65
CA LEU A 137 -2.76 2.25 -14.20
C LEU A 137 -2.85 1.16 -15.29
N ARG A 138 -1.82 0.31 -15.45
CA ARG A 138 -1.77 -0.80 -16.41
C ARG A 138 -2.03 -0.40 -17.88
N GLY A 139 -1.62 0.83 -18.25
CA GLY A 139 -1.80 1.36 -19.58
C GLY A 139 -3.21 1.88 -19.88
N GLU A 140 -4.08 1.94 -18.89
CA GLU A 140 -5.34 2.69 -18.98
C GLU A 140 -5.04 4.18 -18.81
N THR A 141 -5.46 4.98 -19.79
CA THR A 141 -5.35 6.45 -19.81
C THR A 141 -6.72 7.08 -19.60
#